data_c4cc19b22b9a0908d1582c2d717d3a28
#
_entry.id   c4cc19b22b9a0908d1582c2d717d3a28
#
_cell.length_a   1.000
_cell.length_b   1.000
_cell.length_c   1.000
_cell.angle_alpha   90.00
_cell.angle_beta   90.00
_cell.angle_gamma   90.00
#
_symmetry.space_group_name_H-M   'P 1'
#
loop_
_entity.id
_entity.type
_entity.pdbx_description
1 polymer ?
#
loop_
_entity_poly.entity_id
_entity_poly.type
_entity_poly.pdbx_seq_one_letter_code
_entity_poly.pdbx_strand_id
1 'polypeptide(L)'
;MKPWTMRSSKDHRGRLSPVVEEVLYPAMEDYQLDLVVGQGPSTRTIKLDLPRFTLIGATTRAGALTSPLRDRFGLVHRLEFYSSEELTAIVTRSAALLNIPIDPAGAAEIARRARGTPRIVNRLIKRIRDYAEIKAQGRITQAVAQEALAWLAVDSAGLDEMDRKILLTILDKFNGGPVGVESLAAAVQEDKGTLEDVYEPYLIQAGFLERTGRGRQASRSAFDHFRK
;
A
#
# COMPACT_ATOMS: atom_id res chain seq x y z
N MET A 1 1.80 -24.72 -16.69
CA MET A 1 0.87 -23.72 -17.26
C MET A 1 1.34 -22.36 -16.80
N LYS A 2 1.80 -21.46 -17.68
CA LYS A 2 2.26 -20.11 -17.27
C LYS A 2 1.03 -19.24 -17.02
N PRO A 3 0.93 -18.53 -15.89
CA PRO A 3 -0.17 -17.62 -15.65
C PRO A 3 -0.12 -16.46 -16.66
N TRP A 4 -1.23 -16.21 -17.33
CA TRP A 4 -1.40 -15.03 -18.15
C TRP A 4 -1.63 -13.82 -17.22
N THR A 5 -0.79 -12.80 -17.33
CA THR A 5 -1.00 -11.54 -16.60
C THR A 5 -1.51 -10.49 -17.57
N MET A 6 -2.75 -10.08 -17.40
CA MET A 6 -3.32 -8.96 -18.12
C MET A 6 -2.94 -7.68 -17.38
N ARG A 7 -2.13 -6.81 -18.00
CA ARG A 7 -1.92 -5.45 -17.48
C ARG A 7 -3.02 -4.56 -18.05
N SER A 8 -4.01 -4.22 -17.24
CA SER A 8 -5.02 -3.25 -17.66
C SER A 8 -4.49 -1.82 -17.47
N SER A 9 -4.73 -0.96 -18.44
CA SER A 9 -4.57 0.49 -18.30
C SER A 9 -5.64 0.99 -17.33
N LYS A 10 -5.23 1.63 -16.24
CA LYS A 10 -6.13 2.34 -15.34
C LYS A 10 -6.33 3.75 -15.88
N ASP A 11 -7.54 4.29 -15.77
CA ASP A 11 -7.76 5.72 -15.95
C ASP A 11 -7.06 6.51 -14.82
N HIS A 12 -6.96 7.83 -14.98
CA HIS A 12 -6.38 8.73 -13.98
C HIS A 12 -7.10 8.74 -12.61
N ARG A 13 -8.24 8.05 -12.47
CA ARG A 13 -8.98 7.84 -11.22
C ARG A 13 -8.75 6.43 -10.64
N GLY A 14 -7.88 5.62 -11.24
CA GLY A 14 -7.59 4.26 -10.80
C GLY A 14 -8.68 3.23 -11.09
N ARG A 15 -9.67 3.58 -11.92
CA ARG A 15 -10.74 2.67 -12.37
C ARG A 15 -10.26 1.85 -13.56
N LEU A 16 -10.80 0.65 -13.71
CA LEU A 16 -10.77 -0.06 -14.98
C LEU A 16 -11.52 0.78 -16.01
N SER A 17 -11.04 0.82 -17.25
CA SER A 17 -11.80 1.48 -18.30
C SER A 17 -13.09 0.70 -18.55
N PRO A 18 -14.23 1.37 -18.88
CA PRO A 18 -15.47 0.67 -19.20
C PRO A 18 -15.30 -0.39 -20.29
N VAL A 19 -14.47 -0.12 -21.25
CA VAL A 19 -14.16 -1.08 -22.35
C VAL A 19 -13.53 -2.37 -21.81
N VAL A 20 -12.65 -2.28 -20.81
CA VAL A 20 -12.04 -3.47 -20.18
C VAL A 20 -13.06 -4.21 -19.35
N GLU A 21 -13.94 -3.51 -18.64
CA GLU A 21 -15.02 -4.14 -17.88
C GLU A 21 -15.98 -4.91 -18.80
N GLU A 22 -16.41 -4.29 -19.91
CA GLU A 22 -17.29 -4.90 -20.90
C GLU A 22 -16.70 -6.20 -21.49
N VAL A 23 -15.39 -6.24 -21.73
CA VAL A 23 -14.69 -7.44 -22.19
C VAL A 23 -14.61 -8.54 -21.11
N LEU A 24 -14.52 -8.13 -19.84
CA LEU A 24 -14.42 -9.08 -18.73
C LEU A 24 -15.74 -9.80 -18.43
N TYR A 25 -16.90 -9.16 -18.65
CA TYR A 25 -18.19 -9.76 -18.30
C TYR A 25 -18.43 -11.11 -19.02
N PRO A 26 -18.41 -11.19 -20.36
CA PRO A 26 -18.59 -12.47 -21.04
C PRO A 26 -17.45 -13.46 -20.75
N ALA A 27 -16.23 -12.97 -20.51
CA ALA A 27 -15.13 -13.85 -20.13
C ALA A 27 -15.35 -14.51 -18.77
N MET A 28 -15.95 -13.83 -17.81
CA MET A 28 -16.22 -14.36 -16.46
C MET A 28 -17.47 -15.25 -16.40
N GLU A 29 -18.49 -14.95 -17.20
CA GLU A 29 -19.79 -15.66 -17.19
C GLU A 29 -19.78 -16.86 -18.12
N ASP A 30 -19.39 -16.64 -19.40
CA ASP A 30 -19.57 -17.58 -20.49
C ASP A 30 -18.25 -18.20 -20.97
N TYR A 31 -17.12 -17.80 -20.41
CA TYR A 31 -15.79 -18.15 -20.89
C TYR A 31 -15.59 -17.78 -22.37
N GLN A 32 -16.10 -16.63 -22.78
CA GLN A 32 -15.99 -16.11 -24.14
C GLN A 32 -15.42 -14.70 -24.15
N LEU A 33 -14.68 -14.39 -25.21
CA LEU A 33 -14.19 -13.04 -25.50
C LEU A 33 -14.82 -12.55 -26.78
N ASP A 34 -15.44 -11.37 -26.75
CA ASP A 34 -15.96 -10.68 -27.92
C ASP A 34 -14.87 -9.77 -28.50
N LEU A 35 -14.32 -10.17 -29.64
CA LEU A 35 -13.33 -9.40 -30.37
C LEU A 35 -14.01 -8.64 -31.50
N VAL A 36 -13.95 -7.30 -31.42
CA VAL A 36 -14.44 -6.41 -32.48
C VAL A 36 -13.35 -6.25 -33.53
N VAL A 37 -13.57 -6.74 -34.73
CA VAL A 37 -12.61 -6.69 -35.84
C VAL A 37 -13.21 -5.87 -37.00
N GLY A 38 -12.43 -4.91 -37.53
CA GLY A 38 -12.84 -4.02 -38.60
C GLY A 38 -13.12 -2.59 -38.12
N GLN A 39 -13.38 -1.71 -39.08
CA GLN A 39 -13.75 -0.31 -38.85
C GLN A 39 -15.00 0.05 -39.67
N GLY A 40 -15.87 0.94 -39.13
CA GLY A 40 -17.08 1.41 -39.78
C GLY A 40 -18.12 0.30 -40.03
N PRO A 41 -18.84 0.37 -41.16
CA PRO A 41 -19.95 -0.55 -41.48
C PRO A 41 -19.54 -2.03 -41.62
N SER A 42 -18.25 -2.30 -41.75
CA SER A 42 -17.70 -3.65 -41.90
C SER A 42 -17.27 -4.28 -40.57
N THR A 43 -17.60 -3.68 -39.43
CA THR A 43 -17.29 -4.18 -38.11
C THR A 43 -17.97 -5.53 -37.85
N ARG A 44 -17.20 -6.53 -37.49
CA ARG A 44 -17.69 -7.86 -37.11
C ARG A 44 -17.22 -8.20 -35.70
N THR A 45 -18.10 -8.81 -34.91
CA THR A 45 -17.73 -9.38 -33.62
C THR A 45 -17.41 -10.86 -33.79
N ILE A 46 -16.22 -11.26 -33.42
CA ILE A 46 -15.78 -12.65 -33.40
C ILE A 46 -15.79 -13.11 -31.94
N LYS A 47 -16.53 -14.16 -31.66
CA LYS A 47 -16.54 -14.82 -30.32
C LYS A 47 -15.41 -15.82 -30.27
N LEU A 48 -14.55 -15.66 -29.25
CA LEU A 48 -13.44 -16.57 -28.98
C LEU A 48 -13.71 -17.33 -27.69
N ASP A 49 -13.81 -18.63 -27.76
CA ASP A 49 -13.98 -19.47 -26.56
C ASP A 49 -12.68 -19.50 -25.74
N LEU A 50 -12.83 -19.31 -24.44
CA LEU A 50 -11.73 -19.38 -23.49
C LEU A 50 -11.75 -20.71 -22.73
N PRO A 51 -10.59 -21.31 -22.46
CA PRO A 51 -10.54 -22.42 -21.50
C PRO A 51 -10.96 -21.94 -20.13
N ARG A 52 -11.51 -22.82 -19.30
CA ARG A 52 -11.87 -22.46 -17.92
C ARG A 52 -10.67 -21.92 -17.17
N PHE A 53 -10.87 -20.80 -16.48
CA PHE A 53 -9.82 -20.09 -15.72
C PHE A 53 -10.36 -19.57 -14.39
N THR A 54 -9.46 -19.21 -13.50
CA THR A 54 -9.78 -18.49 -12.27
C THR A 54 -9.27 -17.06 -12.39
N LEU A 55 -10.17 -16.09 -12.24
CA LEU A 55 -9.81 -14.67 -12.21
C LEU A 55 -9.56 -14.23 -10.78
N ILE A 56 -8.39 -13.64 -10.54
CA ILE A 56 -8.04 -13.04 -9.25
C ILE A 56 -7.78 -11.56 -9.47
N GLY A 57 -8.55 -10.71 -8.79
CA GLY A 57 -8.39 -9.27 -8.80
C GLY A 57 -7.92 -8.74 -7.44
N ALA A 58 -7.11 -7.70 -7.43
CA ALA A 58 -6.73 -6.98 -6.24
C ALA A 58 -6.81 -5.47 -6.48
N THR A 59 -7.38 -4.74 -5.54
CA THR A 59 -7.50 -3.28 -5.60
C THR A 59 -7.37 -2.66 -4.22
N THR A 60 -6.82 -1.46 -4.15
CA THR A 60 -6.82 -0.64 -2.93
C THR A 60 -8.12 0.17 -2.79
N ARG A 61 -8.91 0.26 -3.86
CA ARG A 61 -10.15 1.05 -3.95
C ARG A 61 -11.32 0.17 -4.40
N ALA A 62 -11.84 -0.67 -3.49
CA ALA A 62 -12.99 -1.54 -3.80
C ALA A 62 -14.22 -0.74 -4.27
N GLY A 63 -14.43 0.47 -3.73
CA GLY A 63 -15.51 1.37 -4.17
C GLY A 63 -15.33 1.98 -5.58
N ALA A 64 -14.17 1.81 -6.21
CA ALA A 64 -13.93 2.24 -7.58
C ALA A 64 -14.35 1.16 -8.62
N LEU A 65 -14.59 -0.07 -8.17
CA LEU A 65 -15.16 -1.12 -9.01
C LEU A 65 -16.65 -0.88 -9.18
N THR A 66 -17.16 -1.10 -10.39
CA THR A 66 -18.60 -1.07 -10.63
C THR A 66 -19.30 -2.22 -9.89
N SER A 67 -20.56 -2.01 -9.49
CA SER A 67 -21.33 -3.08 -8.85
C SER A 67 -21.41 -4.33 -9.72
N PRO A 68 -21.70 -4.22 -11.05
CA PRO A 68 -21.75 -5.39 -11.93
C PRO A 68 -20.45 -6.20 -11.96
N LEU A 69 -19.29 -5.54 -11.95
CA LEU A 69 -18.02 -6.25 -11.93
C LEU A 69 -17.77 -6.92 -10.58
N ARG A 70 -18.06 -6.22 -9.48
CA ARG A 70 -17.87 -6.73 -8.14
C ARG A 70 -18.75 -7.95 -7.85
N ASP A 71 -20.00 -7.92 -8.31
CA ASP A 71 -20.98 -8.99 -8.07
C ASP A 71 -20.65 -10.29 -8.83
N ARG A 72 -19.79 -10.20 -9.88
CA ARG A 72 -19.28 -11.36 -10.62
C ARG A 72 -18.12 -12.08 -9.95
N PHE A 73 -17.49 -11.47 -8.93
CA PHE A 73 -16.52 -12.17 -8.10
C PHE A 73 -17.26 -13.00 -7.04
N GLY A 74 -17.13 -14.31 -7.10
CA GLY A 74 -17.78 -15.23 -6.15
C GLY A 74 -17.23 -15.14 -4.73
N LEU A 75 -15.99 -14.64 -4.57
CA LEU A 75 -15.33 -14.46 -3.28
C LEU A 75 -14.72 -13.07 -3.21
N VAL A 76 -15.04 -12.34 -2.14
CA VAL A 76 -14.47 -11.02 -1.86
C VAL A 76 -13.83 -11.06 -0.49
N HIS A 77 -12.53 -10.84 -0.44
CA HIS A 77 -11.75 -10.79 0.80
C HIS A 77 -11.18 -9.40 1.01
N ARG A 78 -11.27 -8.90 2.23
CA ARG A 78 -10.55 -7.70 2.66
C ARG A 78 -9.26 -8.13 3.34
N LEU A 79 -8.14 -7.66 2.82
CA LEU A 79 -6.84 -7.86 3.45
C LEU A 79 -6.64 -6.79 4.51
N GLU A 80 -6.28 -7.23 5.71
CA GLU A 80 -5.94 -6.36 6.82
C GLU A 80 -4.43 -6.22 6.96
N PHE A 81 -4.01 -5.27 7.79
CA PHE A 81 -2.60 -5.15 8.13
C PHE A 81 -2.18 -6.29 9.04
N TYR A 82 -0.94 -6.72 8.89
CA TYR A 82 -0.35 -7.76 9.71
C TYR A 82 -0.09 -7.27 11.14
N SER A 83 -0.23 -8.15 12.12
CA SER A 83 0.17 -7.89 13.50
C SER A 83 1.70 -7.80 13.64
N SER A 84 2.17 -7.26 14.76
CA SER A 84 3.61 -7.20 15.05
C SER A 84 4.26 -8.58 15.11
N GLU A 85 3.54 -9.58 15.61
CA GLU A 85 3.99 -10.98 15.72
C GLU A 85 4.15 -11.60 14.33
N GLU A 86 3.16 -11.43 13.47
CA GLU A 86 3.20 -11.92 12.09
C GLU A 86 4.33 -11.23 11.29
N LEU A 87 4.49 -9.92 11.47
CA LEU A 87 5.60 -9.21 10.83
C LEU A 87 6.96 -9.64 11.36
N THR A 88 7.08 -9.95 12.66
CA THR A 88 8.33 -10.48 13.25
C THR A 88 8.69 -11.83 12.63
N ALA A 89 7.70 -12.70 12.42
CA ALA A 89 7.90 -13.96 11.70
C ALA A 89 8.36 -13.73 10.25
N ILE A 90 7.78 -12.74 9.58
CA ILE A 90 8.18 -12.36 8.21
C ILE A 90 9.61 -11.80 8.18
N VAL A 91 9.98 -10.94 9.14
CA VAL A 91 11.35 -10.41 9.28
C VAL A 91 12.35 -11.57 9.45
N THR A 92 12.08 -12.46 10.39
CA THR A 92 12.95 -13.62 10.68
C THR A 92 13.13 -14.52 9.45
N ARG A 93 12.03 -14.85 8.77
CA ARG A 93 12.07 -15.62 7.51
C ARG A 93 12.86 -14.90 6.43
N SER A 94 12.63 -13.61 6.24
CA SER A 94 13.31 -12.82 5.21
C SER A 94 14.81 -12.68 5.51
N ALA A 95 15.19 -12.53 6.78
CA ALA A 95 16.58 -12.51 7.22
C ALA A 95 17.26 -13.85 6.90
N ALA A 96 16.61 -14.98 7.22
CA ALA A 96 17.15 -16.31 6.88
C ALA A 96 17.35 -16.50 5.37
N LEU A 97 16.39 -16.09 4.54
CA LEU A 97 16.51 -16.17 3.08
C LEU A 97 17.62 -15.28 2.50
N LEU A 98 17.95 -14.19 3.18
CA LEU A 98 19.02 -13.26 2.79
C LEU A 98 20.36 -13.58 3.48
N ASN A 99 20.41 -14.65 4.27
CA ASN A 99 21.59 -15.05 5.08
C ASN A 99 22.07 -13.94 6.03
N ILE A 100 21.14 -13.22 6.66
CA ILE A 100 21.43 -12.12 7.58
C ILE A 100 21.29 -12.62 9.02
N PRO A 101 22.34 -12.64 9.85
CA PRO A 101 22.23 -12.92 11.26
C PRO A 101 21.42 -11.82 11.96
N ILE A 102 20.28 -12.18 12.54
CA ILE A 102 19.40 -11.28 13.27
C ILE A 102 18.99 -11.90 14.61
N ASP A 103 18.96 -11.11 15.66
CA ASP A 103 18.40 -11.58 16.94
C ASP A 103 16.88 -11.31 17.02
N PRO A 104 16.16 -12.02 17.92
CA PRO A 104 14.72 -11.85 18.06
C PRO A 104 14.29 -10.40 18.40
N ALA A 105 15.08 -9.68 19.20
CA ALA A 105 14.78 -8.31 19.59
C ALA A 105 14.96 -7.33 18.42
N GLY A 106 15.98 -7.55 17.57
CA GLY A 106 16.18 -6.79 16.33
C GLY A 106 15.06 -7.06 15.32
N ALA A 107 14.61 -8.31 15.21
CA ALA A 107 13.49 -8.66 14.34
C ALA A 107 12.18 -7.98 14.80
N ALA A 108 11.88 -7.99 16.09
CA ALA A 108 10.72 -7.33 16.67
C ALA A 108 10.78 -5.80 16.48
N GLU A 109 11.97 -5.20 16.62
CA GLU A 109 12.14 -3.76 16.41
C GLU A 109 11.83 -3.34 14.97
N ILE A 110 12.30 -4.11 13.97
CA ILE A 110 11.99 -3.87 12.56
C ILE A 110 10.48 -4.05 12.29
N ALA A 111 9.90 -5.13 12.81
CA ALA A 111 8.49 -5.45 12.64
C ALA A 111 7.58 -4.32 13.16
N ARG A 112 7.88 -3.80 14.36
CA ARG A 112 7.12 -2.72 15.00
C ARG A 112 7.06 -1.45 14.15
N ARG A 113 8.11 -1.16 13.38
CA ARG A 113 8.20 0.03 12.53
C ARG A 113 7.84 -0.23 11.06
N ALA A 114 7.35 -1.43 10.73
CA ALA A 114 7.04 -1.83 9.34
C ALA A 114 5.61 -1.54 8.89
N ARG A 115 4.83 -0.77 9.64
CA ARG A 115 3.49 -0.27 9.26
C ARG A 115 2.51 -1.37 8.86
N GLY A 116 2.52 -2.50 9.54
CA GLY A 116 1.59 -3.59 9.25
C GLY A 116 1.77 -4.25 7.86
N THR A 117 2.87 -3.98 7.12
CA THR A 117 2.99 -4.45 5.73
C THR A 117 4.29 -5.21 5.45
N PRO A 118 4.21 -6.44 4.88
CA PRO A 118 5.38 -7.23 4.50
C PRO A 118 6.30 -6.55 3.47
N ARG A 119 5.74 -5.69 2.61
CA ARG A 119 6.53 -4.91 1.65
C ARG A 119 7.49 -3.97 2.36
N ILE A 120 7.03 -3.29 3.42
CA ILE A 120 7.87 -2.39 4.22
C ILE A 120 8.91 -3.18 5.00
N VAL A 121 8.54 -4.32 5.62
CA VAL A 121 9.50 -5.25 6.25
C VAL A 121 10.65 -5.55 5.30
N ASN A 122 10.33 -6.05 4.10
CA ASN A 122 11.34 -6.46 3.12
C ASN A 122 12.20 -5.29 2.61
N ARG A 123 11.64 -4.09 2.56
CA ARG A 123 12.40 -2.87 2.23
C ARG A 123 13.35 -2.50 3.36
N LEU A 124 12.86 -2.47 4.59
CA LEU A 124 13.65 -2.11 5.77
C LEU A 124 14.79 -3.10 6.01
N ILE A 125 14.52 -4.41 5.99
CA ILE A 125 15.55 -5.41 6.28
C ILE A 125 16.73 -5.36 5.32
N LYS A 126 16.48 -5.06 4.04
CA LYS A 126 17.55 -4.89 3.05
C LYS A 126 18.43 -3.68 3.38
N ARG A 127 17.82 -2.56 3.78
CA ARG A 127 18.55 -1.33 4.13
C ARG A 127 19.29 -1.46 5.46
N ILE A 128 18.67 -2.12 6.43
CA ILE A 128 19.29 -2.40 7.73
C ILE A 128 20.46 -3.38 7.57
N ARG A 129 20.35 -4.36 6.66
CA ARG A 129 21.48 -5.23 6.29
C ARG A 129 22.67 -4.39 5.79
N ASP A 130 22.43 -3.52 4.80
CA ASP A 130 23.47 -2.69 4.21
C ASP A 130 24.17 -1.83 5.28
N TYR A 131 23.40 -1.29 6.23
CA TYR A 131 23.93 -0.59 7.40
C TYR A 131 24.74 -1.52 8.33
N ALA A 132 24.22 -2.70 8.65
CA ALA A 132 24.86 -3.66 9.55
C ALA A 132 26.18 -4.21 8.96
N GLU A 133 26.25 -4.43 7.66
CA GLU A 133 27.48 -4.85 6.98
C GLU A 133 28.61 -3.83 7.18
N ILE A 134 28.30 -2.53 7.16
CA ILE A 134 29.30 -1.47 7.31
C ILE A 134 29.63 -1.18 8.78
N LYS A 135 28.63 -1.21 9.66
CA LYS A 135 28.74 -0.69 11.04
C LYS A 135 28.75 -1.77 12.13
N ALA A 136 28.28 -2.99 11.83
CA ALA A 136 28.00 -4.01 12.84
C ALA A 136 28.39 -5.44 12.40
N GLN A 137 29.41 -5.58 11.57
CA GLN A 137 29.93 -6.89 11.12
C GLN A 137 28.84 -7.81 10.54
N GLY A 138 27.83 -7.21 9.89
CA GLY A 138 26.74 -7.94 9.23
C GLY A 138 25.67 -8.52 10.16
N ARG A 139 25.73 -8.26 11.47
CA ARG A 139 24.73 -8.79 12.44
C ARG A 139 23.73 -7.70 12.84
N ILE A 140 22.45 -8.05 12.84
CA ILE A 140 21.37 -7.15 13.26
C ILE A 140 20.95 -7.50 14.68
N THR A 141 21.37 -6.67 15.62
CA THR A 141 20.84 -6.65 17.00
C THR A 141 19.76 -5.59 17.13
N GLN A 142 19.06 -5.54 18.26
CA GLN A 142 18.09 -4.49 18.54
C GLN A 142 18.71 -3.10 18.41
N ALA A 143 19.90 -2.87 18.97
CA ALA A 143 20.60 -1.60 18.91
C ALA A 143 20.91 -1.22 17.45
N VAL A 144 21.47 -2.16 16.68
CA VAL A 144 21.80 -1.94 15.26
C VAL A 144 20.54 -1.65 14.45
N ALA A 145 19.42 -2.35 14.72
CA ALA A 145 18.14 -2.07 14.07
C ALA A 145 17.66 -0.65 14.39
N GLN A 146 17.74 -0.19 15.64
CA GLN A 146 17.35 1.14 16.07
C GLN A 146 18.21 2.23 15.40
N GLU A 147 19.52 2.07 15.39
CA GLU A 147 20.46 3.00 14.75
C GLU A 147 20.22 3.09 13.23
N ALA A 148 20.06 1.95 12.58
CA ALA A 148 19.79 1.89 11.14
C ALA A 148 18.44 2.52 10.79
N LEU A 149 17.40 2.29 11.58
CA LEU A 149 16.08 2.89 11.38
C LEU A 149 16.13 4.41 11.60
N ALA A 150 16.88 4.89 12.59
CA ALA A 150 17.11 6.33 12.77
C ALA A 150 17.84 6.94 11.57
N TRP A 151 18.87 6.25 11.05
CA TRP A 151 19.58 6.67 9.84
C TRP A 151 18.68 6.71 8.60
N LEU A 152 17.69 5.80 8.51
CA LEU A 152 16.66 5.77 7.48
C LEU A 152 15.54 6.79 7.71
N ALA A 153 15.65 7.63 8.72
CA ALA A 153 14.64 8.61 9.14
C ALA A 153 13.27 8.00 9.48
N VAL A 154 13.26 6.74 9.94
CA VAL A 154 12.07 6.06 10.47
C VAL A 154 12.05 6.19 11.99
N ASP A 155 11.05 6.88 12.53
CA ASP A 155 10.96 7.15 13.96
C ASP A 155 10.45 5.97 14.79
N SER A 156 10.27 6.17 16.10
CA SER A 156 9.80 5.12 17.02
C SER A 156 8.39 4.61 16.74
N ALA A 157 7.56 5.39 16.07
CA ALA A 157 6.22 5.00 15.63
C ALA A 157 6.19 4.41 14.21
N GLY A 158 7.33 4.32 13.53
CA GLY A 158 7.41 3.87 12.13
C GLY A 158 7.05 4.94 11.11
N LEU A 159 6.96 6.20 11.53
CA LEU A 159 6.70 7.33 10.63
C LEU A 159 7.98 7.66 9.84
N ASP A 160 7.84 7.79 8.52
CA ASP A 160 8.92 8.26 7.66
C ASP A 160 8.92 9.79 7.54
N GLU A 161 9.82 10.32 6.73
CA GLU A 161 9.97 11.76 6.56
C GLU A 161 8.69 12.43 6.04
N MET A 162 7.99 11.79 5.09
CA MET A 162 6.79 12.36 4.51
C MET A 162 5.59 12.28 5.49
N ASP A 163 5.45 11.20 6.25
CA ASP A 163 4.44 11.12 7.30
C ASP A 163 4.59 12.24 8.31
N ARG A 164 5.82 12.44 8.79
CA ARG A 164 6.12 13.52 9.71
C ARG A 164 5.84 14.89 9.10
N LYS A 165 6.22 15.10 7.83
CA LYS A 165 5.93 16.34 7.11
C LYS A 165 4.43 16.60 7.00
N ILE A 166 3.62 15.57 6.72
CA ILE A 166 2.16 15.66 6.68
C ILE A 166 1.61 16.07 8.04
N LEU A 167 1.96 15.33 9.10
CA LEU A 167 1.43 15.58 10.44
C LEU A 167 1.90 16.94 10.99
N LEU A 168 3.17 17.29 10.86
CA LEU A 168 3.70 18.59 11.28
C LEU A 168 3.06 19.75 10.50
N THR A 169 2.80 19.57 9.20
CA THR A 169 2.09 20.57 8.41
C THR A 169 0.67 20.82 8.95
N ILE A 170 -0.06 19.74 9.30
CA ILE A 170 -1.39 19.89 9.91
C ILE A 170 -1.29 20.56 11.28
N LEU A 171 -0.33 20.14 12.10
CA LEU A 171 -0.16 20.70 13.46
C LEU A 171 0.24 22.17 13.45
N ASP A 172 1.22 22.56 12.63
CA ASP A 172 1.86 23.86 12.69
C ASP A 172 1.21 24.89 11.76
N LYS A 173 0.86 24.49 10.51
CA LYS A 173 0.28 25.42 9.55
C LYS A 173 -1.24 25.52 9.63
N PHE A 174 -1.89 24.44 10.08
CA PHE A 174 -3.36 24.38 10.15
C PHE A 174 -3.89 24.23 11.59
N ASN A 175 -3.08 24.49 12.59
CA ASN A 175 -3.46 24.44 14.02
C ASN A 175 -4.12 23.10 14.43
N GLY A 176 -3.64 21.97 13.90
CA GLY A 176 -4.20 20.64 14.14
C GLY A 176 -5.33 20.26 13.19
N GLY A 177 -5.78 21.14 12.34
CA GLY A 177 -6.87 20.91 11.37
C GLY A 177 -8.25 21.38 11.86
N PRO A 178 -9.34 21.05 11.14
CA PRO A 178 -9.36 20.27 9.90
C PRO A 178 -8.88 21.01 8.65
N VAL A 179 -8.19 20.34 7.75
CA VAL A 179 -7.69 20.88 6.48
C VAL A 179 -8.15 20.04 5.30
N GLY A 180 -8.54 20.68 4.19
CA GLY A 180 -8.88 19.99 2.94
C GLY A 180 -7.68 19.27 2.34
N VAL A 181 -7.92 18.11 1.71
CA VAL A 181 -6.82 17.31 1.13
C VAL A 181 -6.03 18.06 0.07
N GLU A 182 -6.66 18.92 -0.71
CA GLU A 182 -6.01 19.70 -1.77
C GLU A 182 -5.07 20.77 -1.18
N SER A 183 -5.52 21.44 -0.12
CA SER A 183 -4.68 22.40 0.61
C SER A 183 -3.50 21.74 1.30
N LEU A 184 -3.73 20.54 1.86
CA LEU A 184 -2.67 19.74 2.48
C LEU A 184 -1.67 19.26 1.43
N ALA A 185 -2.13 18.72 0.30
CA ALA A 185 -1.31 18.26 -0.83
C ALA A 185 -0.39 19.38 -1.34
N ALA A 186 -0.95 20.55 -1.57
CA ALA A 186 -0.19 21.73 -1.97
C ALA A 186 0.84 22.14 -0.91
N ALA A 187 0.48 22.10 0.37
CA ALA A 187 1.36 22.51 1.46
C ALA A 187 2.54 21.55 1.67
N VAL A 188 2.37 20.24 1.44
CA VAL A 188 3.43 19.24 1.54
C VAL A 188 4.12 18.96 0.20
N GLN A 189 3.65 19.56 -0.90
CA GLN A 189 4.15 19.38 -2.26
C GLN A 189 4.08 17.89 -2.72
N GLU A 190 2.90 17.27 -2.51
CA GLU A 190 2.66 15.89 -2.91
C GLU A 190 1.32 15.80 -3.66
N ASP A 191 1.15 14.77 -4.51
CA ASP A 191 -0.11 14.54 -5.20
C ASP A 191 -1.21 14.12 -4.22
N LYS A 192 -2.43 14.64 -4.45
CA LYS A 192 -3.63 14.31 -3.66
C LYS A 192 -3.88 12.80 -3.59
N GLY A 193 -3.79 12.12 -4.74
CA GLY A 193 -4.02 10.67 -4.81
C GLY A 193 -2.97 9.89 -4.02
N THR A 194 -1.71 10.34 -4.05
CA THR A 194 -0.62 9.75 -3.26
C THR A 194 -0.88 9.93 -1.76
N LEU A 195 -1.34 11.10 -1.32
CA LEU A 195 -1.72 11.30 0.08
C LEU A 195 -2.82 10.33 0.50
N GLU A 196 -3.91 10.23 -0.28
CA GLU A 196 -5.08 9.40 0.03
C GLU A 196 -4.81 7.90 -0.04
N ASP A 197 -3.94 7.45 -0.96
CA ASP A 197 -3.73 6.02 -1.23
C ASP A 197 -2.52 5.43 -0.52
N VAL A 198 -1.50 6.26 -0.20
CA VAL A 198 -0.22 5.77 0.32
C VAL A 198 -0.02 6.14 1.79
N TYR A 199 -0.25 7.40 2.16
CA TYR A 199 0.09 7.91 3.48
C TYR A 199 -1.09 7.87 4.47
N GLU A 200 -2.25 8.40 4.10
CA GLU A 200 -3.42 8.48 4.99
C GLU A 200 -3.83 7.12 5.60
N PRO A 201 -3.85 6.00 4.84
CA PRO A 201 -4.34 4.74 5.40
C PRO A 201 -3.56 4.28 6.63
N TYR A 202 -2.24 4.43 6.60
CA TYR A 202 -1.42 4.10 7.75
C TYR A 202 -1.57 5.10 8.89
N LEU A 203 -1.55 6.40 8.60
CA LEU A 203 -1.68 7.45 9.61
C LEU A 203 -3.02 7.38 10.35
N ILE A 204 -4.10 7.04 9.63
CA ILE A 204 -5.43 6.85 10.23
C ILE A 204 -5.44 5.59 11.12
N GLN A 205 -4.91 4.47 10.61
CA GLN A 205 -4.87 3.22 11.37
C GLN A 205 -4.00 3.33 12.62
N ALA A 206 -2.86 4.00 12.51
CA ALA A 206 -1.94 4.25 13.63
C ALA A 206 -2.48 5.30 14.62
N GLY A 207 -3.64 5.89 14.32
CA GLY A 207 -4.32 6.83 15.19
C GLY A 207 -3.67 8.23 15.25
N PHE A 208 -2.85 8.60 14.25
CA PHE A 208 -2.25 9.94 14.16
C PHE A 208 -3.09 10.94 13.37
N LEU A 209 -3.91 10.44 12.44
CA LEU A 209 -4.73 11.24 11.54
C LEU A 209 -6.20 10.84 11.62
N GLU A 210 -7.08 11.82 11.65
CA GLU A 210 -8.53 11.61 11.57
C GLU A 210 -9.07 12.21 10.26
N ARG A 211 -10.02 11.49 9.64
CA ARG A 211 -10.74 11.97 8.47
C ARG A 211 -12.13 12.39 8.88
N THR A 212 -12.43 13.68 8.78
CA THR A 212 -13.72 14.27 9.14
C THR A 212 -14.46 14.75 7.89
N GLY A 213 -15.74 15.09 8.01
CA GLY A 213 -16.51 15.72 6.93
C GLY A 213 -15.96 17.07 6.46
N ARG A 214 -15.13 17.74 7.30
CA ARG A 214 -14.48 19.02 6.97
C ARG A 214 -13.06 18.88 6.43
N GLY A 215 -12.46 17.69 6.52
CA GLY A 215 -11.09 17.46 6.07
C GLY A 215 -10.29 16.55 7.01
N ARG A 216 -8.96 16.69 6.95
CA ARG A 216 -7.98 15.93 7.74
C ARG A 216 -7.61 16.69 8.99
N GLN A 217 -7.55 15.98 10.11
CA GLN A 217 -7.25 16.54 11.41
C GLN A 217 -6.24 15.65 12.13
N ALA A 218 -5.27 16.29 12.79
CA ALA A 218 -4.32 15.57 13.63
C ALA A 218 -5.03 15.10 14.91
N SER A 219 -4.81 13.85 15.28
CA SER A 219 -5.35 13.30 16.52
C SER A 219 -4.54 13.76 17.73
N ARG A 220 -5.06 13.46 18.93
CA ARG A 220 -4.31 13.69 20.17
C ARG A 220 -2.97 12.93 20.19
N SER A 221 -2.93 11.72 19.67
CA SER A 221 -1.70 10.92 19.55
C SER A 221 -0.63 11.63 18.72
N ALA A 222 -1.00 12.38 17.68
CA ALA A 222 -0.07 13.17 16.89
C ALA A 222 0.50 14.32 17.71
N PHE A 223 -0.34 15.05 18.45
CA PHE A 223 0.14 16.11 19.35
C PHE A 223 1.11 15.55 20.41
N ASP A 224 0.76 14.44 21.04
CA ASP A 224 1.59 13.83 22.09
C ASP A 224 2.92 13.30 21.53
N HIS A 225 2.96 12.87 20.27
CA HIS A 225 4.16 12.37 19.61
C HIS A 225 5.16 13.49 19.27
N PHE A 226 4.68 14.64 18.80
CA PHE A 226 5.53 15.74 18.29
C PHE A 226 5.76 16.88 19.27
N ARG A 227 4.97 17.00 20.33
CA ARG A 227 5.03 18.11 21.30
C ARG A 227 5.37 17.68 22.71
N LYS A 228 6.14 16.57 22.81
CA LYS A 228 6.75 16.15 24.09
C LYS A 228 7.83 17.08 24.54
#